data_84a42fd58641673667cc3fbe1c7b8c0f
#
_entry.id   84a42fd58641673667cc3fbe1c7b8c0f
#
_cell.length_a   1.000
_cell.length_b   1.000
_cell.length_c   1.000
_cell.angle_alpha   90.00
_cell.angle_beta   90.00
_cell.angle_gamma   90.00
#
_symmetry.space_group_name_H-M   'P 1'
#
loop_
_entity.id
_entity.type
_entity.pdbx_description
1 polymer ?
#
loop_
_entity_poly.entity_id
_entity_poly.type
_entity_poly.pdbx_seq_one_letter_code
_entity_poly.pdbx_strand_id
1 'polypeptide(L)'
;AAQWAEVAWVAKSLGFQMINLHGGHGWLLNQFISPKFNHRTDEYGGSMANRAKFPIMVCKKIKEVCGDDFLIEYRMSGSERMEGGMTLEDGIEFAEIIQDYVDIIHVTSGSYQDHVNTKAFSSMFDKHGCNLDLAAAIKEHVHVPVVAVGGFNAPEQIEEALAAGKCDFVA
;
A
#
# COMPACT_ATOMS: atom_id res chain seq x y z
N ALA A 1 -5.58 11.56 11.92
CA ALA A 1 -5.57 12.16 10.56
C ALA A 1 -4.91 13.55 10.55
N ALA A 2 -5.23 14.45 11.49
CA ALA A 2 -4.70 15.83 11.49
C ALA A 2 -3.17 15.90 11.45
N GLN A 3 -2.48 15.16 12.31
CA GLN A 3 -1.00 15.12 12.34
C GLN A 3 -0.38 14.63 11.02
N TRP A 4 -1.02 13.70 10.32
CA TRP A 4 -0.57 13.24 9.00
C TRP A 4 -0.65 14.35 7.96
N ALA A 5 -1.74 15.12 7.98
CA ALA A 5 -1.91 16.26 7.07
C ALA A 5 -0.94 17.41 7.38
N GLU A 6 -0.63 17.64 8.65
CA GLU A 6 0.39 18.63 9.06
C GLU A 6 1.78 18.27 8.51
N VAL A 7 2.20 17.00 8.65
CA VAL A 7 3.47 16.53 8.09
C VAL A 7 3.47 16.61 6.56
N ALA A 8 2.37 16.25 5.90
CA ALA A 8 2.22 16.37 4.45
C ALA A 8 2.32 17.83 3.99
N TRP A 9 1.70 18.77 4.73
CA TRP A 9 1.80 20.20 4.44
C TRP A 9 3.23 20.73 4.57
N VAL A 10 3.97 20.28 5.60
CA VAL A 10 5.40 20.62 5.73
C VAL A 10 6.18 20.12 4.52
N ALA A 11 5.97 18.88 4.08
CA ALA A 11 6.62 18.35 2.89
C ALA A 11 6.28 19.20 1.64
N LYS A 12 5.01 19.51 1.41
CA LYS A 12 4.58 20.38 0.31
C LYS A 12 5.26 21.76 0.37
N SER A 13 5.33 22.38 1.56
CA SER A 13 5.94 23.69 1.75
C SER A 13 7.45 23.71 1.48
N LEU A 14 8.10 22.56 1.57
CA LEU A 14 9.51 22.34 1.23
C LEU A 14 9.75 21.99 -0.26
N GLY A 15 8.68 21.96 -1.07
CA GLY A 15 8.77 21.75 -2.52
C GLY A 15 8.60 20.30 -2.97
N PHE A 16 8.23 19.36 -2.07
CA PHE A 16 7.83 18.02 -2.49
C PHE A 16 6.47 18.06 -3.18
N GLN A 17 6.31 17.29 -4.26
CA GLN A 17 5.06 17.17 -4.99
C GLN A 17 4.24 15.95 -4.57
N MET A 18 4.84 15.03 -3.84
CA MET A 18 4.24 13.75 -3.45
C MET A 18 4.74 13.29 -2.09
N ILE A 19 3.91 12.53 -1.38
CA ILE A 19 4.32 11.73 -0.23
C ILE A 19 4.02 10.25 -0.46
N ASN A 20 4.87 9.39 0.11
CA ASN A 20 4.56 7.96 0.26
C ASN A 20 3.92 7.73 1.63
N LEU A 21 2.64 7.37 1.64
CA LEU A 21 1.88 7.05 2.85
C LEU A 21 2.02 5.56 3.15
N HIS A 22 2.81 5.22 4.16
CA HIS A 22 3.09 3.82 4.46
C HIS A 22 1.95 3.13 5.22
N GLY A 23 1.15 2.36 4.48
CA GLY A 23 -0.01 1.61 4.97
C GLY A 23 0.15 0.08 4.90
N GLY A 24 1.38 -0.43 4.93
CA GLY A 24 1.71 -1.85 4.92
C GLY A 24 2.53 -2.29 6.13
N HIS A 25 3.02 -3.52 6.10
CA HIS A 25 4.00 -4.12 7.00
C HIS A 25 3.62 -4.16 8.49
N GLY A 26 2.33 -4.08 8.85
CA GLY A 26 1.88 -4.09 10.24
C GLY A 26 1.98 -2.73 10.95
N TRP A 27 2.27 -1.63 10.22
CA TRP A 27 2.22 -0.29 10.78
C TRP A 27 0.77 0.18 10.99
N LEU A 28 0.59 1.31 11.65
CA LEU A 28 -0.72 1.75 12.17
C LEU A 28 -1.86 1.67 11.13
N LEU A 29 -1.67 2.15 9.92
CA LEU A 29 -2.72 2.10 8.89
C LEU A 29 -3.04 0.66 8.48
N ASN A 30 -2.01 -0.19 8.34
CA ASN A 30 -2.19 -1.61 8.06
C ASN A 30 -2.90 -2.35 9.22
N GLN A 31 -2.64 -1.97 10.47
CA GLN A 31 -3.32 -2.57 11.63
C GLN A 31 -4.84 -2.33 11.61
N PHE A 32 -5.32 -1.24 11.00
CA PHE A 32 -6.75 -1.04 10.79
C PHE A 32 -7.32 -1.96 9.71
N ILE A 33 -6.53 -2.26 8.67
CA ILE A 33 -6.98 -3.08 7.54
C ILE A 33 -6.90 -4.57 7.84
N SER A 34 -5.83 -5.00 8.51
CA SER A 34 -5.53 -6.41 8.75
C SER A 34 -6.55 -7.08 9.68
N PRO A 35 -7.14 -8.22 9.29
CA PRO A 35 -8.02 -8.99 10.17
C PRO A 35 -7.26 -9.58 11.36
N LYS A 36 -5.94 -9.75 11.25
CA LYS A 36 -5.06 -10.24 12.31
C LYS A 36 -4.99 -9.29 13.50
N PHE A 37 -5.05 -7.97 13.25
CA PHE A 37 -4.85 -6.93 14.27
C PHE A 37 -6.13 -6.17 14.59
N ASN A 38 -7.04 -6.02 13.63
CA ASN A 38 -8.27 -5.28 13.83
C ASN A 38 -9.41 -6.18 14.32
N HIS A 39 -9.57 -6.23 15.64
CA HIS A 39 -10.69 -6.93 16.30
C HIS A 39 -11.78 -5.97 16.81
N ARG A 40 -11.83 -4.74 16.25
CA ARG A 40 -12.82 -3.72 16.64
C ARG A 40 -14.23 -4.13 16.24
N THR A 41 -15.19 -3.74 17.08
CA THR A 41 -16.63 -3.98 16.87
C THR A 41 -17.40 -2.68 16.58
N ASP A 42 -16.69 -1.57 16.48
CA ASP A 42 -17.23 -0.26 16.11
C ASP A 42 -17.16 -0.04 14.57
N GLU A 43 -17.42 1.18 14.15
CA GLU A 43 -17.42 1.57 12.74
C GLU A 43 -16.07 1.44 12.00
N TYR A 44 -14.98 1.14 12.70
CA TYR A 44 -13.65 0.91 12.14
C TYR A 44 -13.25 -0.56 12.09
N GLY A 45 -14.17 -1.48 12.40
CA GLY A 45 -13.92 -2.92 12.43
C GLY A 45 -14.92 -3.73 11.59
N GLY A 46 -14.66 -5.02 11.48
CA GLY A 46 -15.51 -5.94 10.70
C GLY A 46 -15.21 -5.92 9.20
N SER A 47 -16.11 -5.42 8.36
CA SER A 47 -15.96 -5.40 6.90
C SER A 47 -14.75 -4.58 6.43
N MET A 48 -14.21 -4.88 5.24
CA MET A 48 -13.13 -4.10 4.64
C MET A 48 -13.50 -2.62 4.51
N ALA A 49 -14.72 -2.32 4.11
CA ALA A 49 -15.22 -0.94 4.02
C ALA A 49 -15.12 -0.18 5.35
N ASN A 50 -15.39 -0.84 6.47
CA ASN A 50 -15.23 -0.25 7.80
C ASN A 50 -13.75 -0.10 8.19
N ARG A 51 -12.95 -1.15 7.96
CA ARG A 51 -11.51 -1.14 8.24
C ARG A 51 -10.76 -0.07 7.44
N ALA A 52 -11.21 0.22 6.21
CA ALA A 52 -10.65 1.25 5.34
C ALA A 52 -10.98 2.69 5.76
N LYS A 53 -11.96 2.93 6.63
CA LYS A 53 -12.37 4.29 7.03
C LYS A 53 -11.23 5.15 7.57
N PHE A 54 -10.35 4.57 8.39
CA PHE A 54 -9.26 5.35 8.97
C PHE A 54 -8.19 5.73 7.93
N PRO A 55 -7.66 4.84 7.08
CA PRO A 55 -6.82 5.22 5.95
C PRO A 55 -7.45 6.27 5.04
N ILE A 56 -8.72 6.10 4.68
CA ILE A 56 -9.46 7.08 3.86
C ILE A 56 -9.53 8.45 4.54
N MET A 57 -9.81 8.48 5.84
CA MET A 57 -9.85 9.73 6.62
C MET A 57 -8.49 10.44 6.58
N VAL A 58 -7.38 9.70 6.64
CA VAL A 58 -6.03 10.25 6.53
C VAL A 58 -5.80 10.84 5.15
N CYS A 59 -6.09 10.10 4.07
CA CYS A 59 -5.93 10.57 2.70
C CYS A 59 -6.79 11.83 2.42
N LYS A 60 -8.06 11.80 2.81
CA LYS A 60 -8.95 12.97 2.68
C LYS A 60 -8.41 14.20 3.41
N LYS A 61 -7.90 14.02 4.64
CA LYS A 61 -7.37 15.14 5.42
C LYS A 61 -6.08 15.70 4.81
N ILE A 62 -5.25 14.87 4.20
CA ILE A 62 -4.07 15.31 3.46
C ILE A 62 -4.49 16.14 2.24
N LYS A 63 -5.43 15.65 1.41
CA LYS A 63 -5.93 16.38 0.24
C LYS A 63 -6.62 17.70 0.64
N GLU A 64 -7.41 17.71 1.74
CA GLU A 64 -8.03 18.94 2.26
C GLU A 64 -7.00 20.04 2.60
N VAL A 65 -5.86 19.65 3.19
CA VAL A 65 -4.83 20.61 3.66
C VAL A 65 -3.83 20.95 2.55
N CYS A 66 -3.45 19.96 1.74
CA CYS A 66 -2.42 20.13 0.71
C CYS A 66 -2.98 20.46 -0.68
N GLY A 67 -4.27 20.24 -0.94
CA GLY A 67 -4.87 20.38 -2.26
C GLY A 67 -4.70 19.14 -3.12
N ASP A 68 -5.47 19.08 -4.23
CA ASP A 68 -5.55 17.92 -5.11
C ASP A 68 -4.28 17.71 -5.96
N ASP A 69 -3.50 18.77 -6.15
CA ASP A 69 -2.23 18.76 -6.86
C ASP A 69 -1.07 18.09 -6.10
N PHE A 70 -1.25 17.85 -4.78
CA PHE A 70 -0.26 17.15 -3.97
C PHE A 70 -0.55 15.64 -3.98
N LEU A 71 0.34 14.86 -4.59
CA LEU A 71 0.12 13.44 -4.85
C LEU A 71 0.29 12.59 -3.57
N ILE A 72 -0.54 11.57 -3.46
CA ILE A 72 -0.45 10.53 -2.42
C ILE A 72 -0.14 9.20 -3.09
N GLU A 73 1.05 8.67 -2.87
CA GLU A 73 1.38 7.28 -3.12
C GLU A 73 1.06 6.47 -1.86
N TYR A 74 0.12 5.53 -1.94
CA TYR A 74 -0.25 4.68 -0.81
C TYR A 74 0.46 3.33 -0.90
N ARG A 75 1.39 3.07 0.04
CA ARG A 75 2.10 1.79 0.09
C ARG A 75 1.34 0.82 0.98
N MET A 76 0.85 -0.28 0.38
CA MET A 76 0.07 -1.31 1.04
C MET A 76 0.72 -2.69 0.94
N SER A 77 0.45 -3.57 1.90
CA SER A 77 0.73 -5.00 1.73
C SER A 77 -0.39 -5.61 0.88
N GLY A 78 -0.08 -6.09 -0.33
CA GLY A 78 -1.03 -6.81 -1.18
C GLY A 78 -1.43 -8.16 -0.58
N SER A 79 -0.58 -8.71 0.30
CA SER A 79 -0.83 -9.84 1.20
C SER A 79 0.14 -9.76 2.38
N GLU A 80 -0.30 -10.11 3.56
CA GLU A 80 0.60 -10.16 4.74
C GLU A 80 1.42 -11.44 4.80
N ARG A 81 1.09 -12.45 3.98
CA ARG A 81 1.79 -13.74 3.90
C ARG A 81 1.97 -14.42 5.26
N MET A 82 0.99 -14.26 6.15
CA MET A 82 0.96 -14.88 7.48
C MET A 82 -0.44 -15.41 7.81
N GLU A 83 -0.50 -16.40 8.69
CA GLU A 83 -1.76 -17.00 9.15
C GLU A 83 -2.66 -15.97 9.85
N GLY A 84 -3.90 -15.90 9.39
CA GLY A 84 -4.90 -14.95 9.89
C GLY A 84 -4.67 -13.49 9.49
N GLY A 85 -3.64 -13.22 8.68
CA GLY A 85 -3.38 -11.92 8.08
C GLY A 85 -4.16 -11.69 6.79
N MET A 86 -3.93 -10.55 6.14
CA MET A 86 -4.53 -10.21 4.85
C MET A 86 -4.11 -11.19 3.77
N THR A 87 -5.07 -11.71 3.03
CA THR A 87 -4.87 -12.46 1.79
C THR A 87 -4.70 -11.52 0.59
N LEU A 88 -4.47 -12.06 -0.61
CA LEU A 88 -4.47 -11.26 -1.84
C LEU A 88 -5.87 -10.70 -2.14
N GLU A 89 -6.91 -11.48 -1.87
CA GLU A 89 -8.31 -11.05 -2.06
C GLU A 89 -8.64 -9.85 -1.15
N ASP A 90 -8.21 -9.89 0.12
CA ASP A 90 -8.31 -8.72 1.03
C ASP A 90 -7.55 -7.51 0.47
N GLY A 91 -6.36 -7.74 -0.10
CA GLY A 91 -5.54 -6.70 -0.72
C GLY A 91 -6.23 -6.06 -1.93
N ILE A 92 -6.85 -6.86 -2.78
CA ILE A 92 -7.63 -6.39 -3.93
C ILE A 92 -8.84 -5.59 -3.45
N GLU A 93 -9.65 -6.12 -2.53
CA GLU A 93 -10.83 -5.42 -1.98
C GLU A 93 -10.42 -4.07 -1.37
N PHE A 94 -9.31 -4.02 -0.63
CA PHE A 94 -8.82 -2.76 -0.08
C PHE A 94 -8.33 -1.81 -1.17
N ALA A 95 -7.62 -2.29 -2.19
CA ALA A 95 -7.14 -1.47 -3.30
C ALA A 95 -8.30 -0.84 -4.09
N GLU A 96 -9.37 -1.60 -4.36
CA GLU A 96 -10.59 -1.12 -5.00
C GLU A 96 -11.26 0.01 -4.19
N ILE A 97 -11.19 -0.03 -2.87
CA ILE A 97 -11.76 1.00 -1.99
C ILE A 97 -10.86 2.25 -1.91
N ILE A 98 -9.54 2.08 -1.77
CA ILE A 98 -8.64 3.20 -1.50
C ILE A 98 -8.28 4.00 -2.74
N GLN A 99 -8.37 3.41 -3.95
CA GLN A 99 -7.98 4.05 -5.21
C GLN A 99 -8.65 5.40 -5.46
N ASP A 100 -9.87 5.62 -4.96
CA ASP A 100 -10.59 6.88 -5.12
C ASP A 100 -10.04 8.04 -4.25
N TYR A 101 -9.05 7.75 -3.39
CA TYR A 101 -8.51 8.69 -2.41
C TYR A 101 -7.01 8.88 -2.51
N VAL A 102 -6.36 8.20 -3.46
CA VAL A 102 -4.91 8.21 -3.67
C VAL A 102 -4.60 8.35 -5.16
N ASP A 103 -3.37 8.71 -5.48
CA ASP A 103 -2.97 8.92 -6.87
C ASP A 103 -2.16 7.73 -7.41
N ILE A 104 -1.53 6.95 -6.52
CA ILE A 104 -0.68 5.81 -6.87
C ILE A 104 -0.84 4.75 -5.77
N ILE A 105 -0.91 3.48 -6.15
CA ILE A 105 -0.86 2.33 -5.24
C ILE A 105 0.50 1.65 -5.37
N HIS A 106 1.24 1.52 -4.25
CA HIS A 106 2.53 0.86 -4.16
C HIS A 106 2.37 -0.48 -3.44
N VAL A 107 2.58 -1.58 -4.16
CA VAL A 107 2.30 -2.92 -3.64
C VAL A 107 3.55 -3.59 -3.09
N THR A 108 3.53 -3.88 -1.80
CA THR A 108 4.52 -4.68 -1.07
C THR A 108 3.85 -5.92 -0.45
N SER A 109 4.53 -6.65 0.43
CA SER A 109 3.96 -7.80 1.15
C SER A 109 4.53 -7.94 2.55
N GLY A 110 3.93 -8.84 3.33
CA GLY A 110 4.43 -9.23 4.65
C GLY A 110 4.12 -8.24 5.75
N SER A 111 4.58 -8.58 6.96
CA SER A 111 4.39 -7.79 8.16
C SER A 111 5.57 -7.98 9.11
N TYR A 112 6.00 -6.92 9.78
CA TYR A 112 7.02 -7.00 10.85
C TYR A 112 6.53 -7.75 12.10
N GLN A 113 5.24 -8.00 12.22
CA GLN A 113 4.67 -8.70 13.35
C GLN A 113 4.94 -10.22 13.30
N ASP A 114 5.30 -10.76 12.14
CA ASP A 114 5.83 -12.12 12.03
C ASP A 114 7.36 -12.08 12.11
N HIS A 115 7.88 -12.25 13.31
CA HIS A 115 9.32 -12.20 13.58
C HIS A 115 10.10 -13.39 13.00
N VAL A 116 9.42 -14.48 12.63
CA VAL A 116 10.05 -15.71 12.16
C VAL A 116 10.06 -15.77 10.64
N ASN A 117 8.94 -15.40 9.98
CA ASN A 117 8.74 -15.56 8.56
C ASN A 117 8.38 -14.24 7.86
N THR A 118 8.86 -13.12 8.39
CA THR A 118 8.55 -11.82 7.80
C THR A 118 8.94 -11.77 6.31
N LYS A 119 8.01 -11.33 5.48
CA LYS A 119 8.19 -11.06 4.06
C LYS A 119 8.09 -9.56 3.77
N ALA A 120 8.27 -8.73 4.80
CA ALA A 120 8.26 -7.28 4.67
C ALA A 120 9.42 -6.76 3.81
N PHE A 121 10.54 -7.52 3.78
CA PHE A 121 11.67 -7.26 2.89
C PHE A 121 11.97 -8.48 2.04
N SER A 122 12.32 -8.25 0.78
CA SER A 122 12.96 -9.27 -0.03
C SER A 122 14.38 -9.52 0.48
N SER A 123 14.69 -10.77 0.75
CA SER A 123 16.05 -11.18 1.10
C SER A 123 16.85 -11.57 -0.15
N MET A 124 18.17 -11.75 0.01
CA MET A 124 19.01 -12.26 -1.08
C MET A 124 18.65 -13.68 -1.54
N PHE A 125 17.82 -14.39 -0.78
CA PHE A 125 17.34 -15.76 -1.11
C PHE A 125 15.95 -15.75 -1.74
N ASP A 126 15.26 -14.62 -1.77
CA ASP A 126 13.97 -14.50 -2.41
C ASP A 126 14.14 -14.29 -3.93
N LYS A 127 13.17 -14.73 -4.70
CA LYS A 127 13.11 -14.44 -6.14
C LYS A 127 13.03 -12.93 -6.34
N HIS A 128 13.84 -12.39 -7.24
CA HIS A 128 13.74 -10.99 -7.66
C HIS A 128 12.36 -10.70 -8.24
N GLY A 129 11.78 -9.55 -7.89
CA GLY A 129 10.40 -9.24 -8.21
C GLY A 129 9.38 -10.05 -7.41
N CYS A 130 9.71 -10.44 -6.16
CA CYS A 130 8.91 -11.38 -5.35
C CYS A 130 7.47 -10.91 -5.04
N ASN A 131 7.16 -9.64 -5.24
CA ASN A 131 5.81 -9.08 -5.08
C ASN A 131 5.14 -8.69 -6.41
N LEU A 132 5.80 -8.97 -7.56
CA LEU A 132 5.28 -8.57 -8.87
C LEU A 132 3.92 -9.20 -9.17
N ASP A 133 3.70 -10.47 -8.76
CA ASP A 133 2.44 -11.16 -8.97
C ASP A 133 1.29 -10.51 -8.16
N LEU A 134 1.59 -10.00 -6.95
CA LEU A 134 0.62 -9.24 -6.15
C LEU A 134 0.28 -7.91 -6.81
N ALA A 135 1.30 -7.19 -7.30
CA ALA A 135 1.11 -5.92 -8.00
C ALA A 135 0.30 -6.10 -9.28
N ALA A 136 0.61 -7.13 -10.07
CA ALA A 136 -0.12 -7.44 -11.30
C ALA A 136 -1.59 -7.77 -11.03
N ALA A 137 -1.88 -8.61 -10.03
CA ALA A 137 -3.24 -8.94 -9.66
C ALA A 137 -4.04 -7.71 -9.19
N ILE A 138 -3.45 -6.85 -8.34
CA ILE A 138 -4.10 -5.62 -7.89
C ILE A 138 -4.33 -4.67 -9.08
N LYS A 139 -3.37 -4.56 -9.99
CA LYS A 139 -3.47 -3.67 -11.17
C LYS A 139 -4.68 -4.01 -12.06
N GLU A 140 -5.10 -5.25 -12.15
CA GLU A 140 -6.27 -5.67 -12.92
C GLU A 140 -7.59 -5.11 -12.35
N HIS A 141 -7.59 -4.65 -11.08
CA HIS A 141 -8.77 -4.21 -10.35
C HIS A 141 -8.83 -2.70 -10.08
N VAL A 142 -7.76 -1.97 -10.39
CA VAL A 142 -7.67 -0.53 -10.07
C VAL A 142 -7.42 0.30 -11.31
N HIS A 143 -7.83 1.58 -11.26
CA HIS A 143 -7.63 2.55 -12.36
C HIS A 143 -6.45 3.50 -12.14
N VAL A 144 -5.90 3.54 -10.91
CA VAL A 144 -4.70 4.33 -10.61
C VAL A 144 -3.42 3.55 -10.94
N PRO A 145 -2.30 4.22 -11.22
CA PRO A 145 -1.04 3.56 -11.47
C PRO A 145 -0.57 2.70 -10.29
N VAL A 146 0.06 1.57 -10.61
CA VAL A 146 0.57 0.60 -9.62
C VAL A 146 2.09 0.51 -9.68
N VAL A 147 2.72 0.67 -8.51
CA VAL A 147 4.16 0.46 -8.30
C VAL A 147 4.40 -0.94 -7.77
N ALA A 148 5.28 -1.71 -8.41
CA ALA A 148 5.78 -2.98 -7.89
C ALA A 148 7.11 -2.79 -7.16
N VAL A 149 7.28 -3.46 -6.01
CA VAL A 149 8.55 -3.53 -5.27
C VAL A 149 8.84 -4.98 -4.89
N GLY A 150 10.11 -5.35 -4.79
CA GLY A 150 10.45 -6.69 -4.31
C GLY A 150 11.77 -7.21 -4.83
N GLY A 151 12.87 -6.51 -4.55
CA GLY A 151 14.22 -6.97 -4.85
C GLY A 151 14.54 -7.01 -6.34
N PHE A 152 13.99 -6.10 -7.13
CA PHE A 152 14.46 -5.88 -8.49
C PHE A 152 15.89 -5.36 -8.46
N ASN A 153 16.78 -5.97 -9.25
CA ASN A 153 18.20 -5.61 -9.25
C ASN A 153 18.83 -5.56 -10.66
N ALA A 154 18.06 -5.82 -11.70
CA ALA A 154 18.50 -5.77 -13.10
C ALA A 154 17.50 -4.95 -13.94
N PRO A 155 18.00 -4.02 -14.79
CA PRO A 155 17.13 -3.22 -15.68
C PRO A 155 16.24 -4.08 -16.58
N GLU A 156 16.76 -5.21 -17.05
CA GLU A 156 16.03 -6.13 -17.94
C GLU A 156 14.77 -6.69 -17.27
N GLN A 157 14.85 -7.03 -15.98
CA GLN A 157 13.68 -7.50 -15.20
C GLN A 157 12.64 -6.41 -15.04
N ILE A 158 13.08 -5.16 -14.87
CA ILE A 158 12.19 -4.00 -14.75
C ILE A 158 11.47 -3.77 -16.08
N GLU A 159 12.22 -3.75 -17.19
CA GLU A 159 11.64 -3.60 -18.54
C GLU A 159 10.66 -4.73 -18.89
N GLU A 160 10.98 -5.98 -18.54
CA GLU A 160 10.08 -7.12 -18.73
C GLU A 160 8.77 -6.95 -17.94
N ALA A 161 8.84 -6.49 -16.69
CA ALA A 161 7.65 -6.29 -15.86
C ALA A 161 6.74 -5.18 -16.41
N LEU A 162 7.34 -4.06 -16.85
CA LEU A 162 6.63 -2.93 -17.46
C LEU A 162 6.05 -3.31 -18.84
N ALA A 163 6.83 -3.93 -19.70
CA ALA A 163 6.39 -4.36 -21.04
C ALA A 163 5.28 -5.41 -20.99
N ALA A 164 5.29 -6.27 -19.95
CA ALA A 164 4.21 -7.23 -19.71
C ALA A 164 2.95 -6.60 -19.09
N GLY A 165 2.95 -5.29 -18.82
CA GLY A 165 1.81 -4.59 -18.23
C GLY A 165 1.49 -4.98 -16.79
N LYS A 166 2.45 -5.59 -16.06
CA LYS A 166 2.24 -6.06 -14.69
C LYS A 166 2.25 -4.97 -13.64
N CYS A 167 2.86 -3.84 -13.95
CA CYS A 167 2.90 -2.62 -13.14
C CYS A 167 3.16 -1.42 -14.03
N ASP A 168 3.02 -0.22 -13.47
CA ASP A 168 3.29 1.04 -14.18
C ASP A 168 4.64 1.62 -13.78
N PHE A 169 5.10 1.30 -12.56
CA PHE A 169 6.39 1.70 -12.02
C PHE A 169 7.01 0.54 -11.24
N VAL A 170 8.32 0.62 -11.06
CA VAL A 170 9.11 -0.31 -10.22
C VAL A 170 9.97 0.50 -9.24
N ALA A 171 10.02 0.03 -7.98
CA ALA A 171 10.81 0.60 -6.91
C ALA A 171 11.78 -0.44 -6.31
#